data_fc81062d9826abea0cc656753775c065
#
_entry.id   fc81062d9826abea0cc656753775c065
#
_cell.length_a   1.000
_cell.length_b   1.000
_cell.length_c   1.000
_cell.angle_alpha   90.00
_cell.angle_beta   90.00
_cell.angle_gamma   90.00
#
_symmetry.space_group_name_H-M   'P 1'
#
loop_
_entity.id
_entity.type
_entity.pdbx_description
1 polymer ?
#
loop_
_entity_poly.entity_id
_entity_poly.type
_entity_poly.pdbx_seq_one_letter_code
_entity_poly.pdbx_strand_id
1 'polypeptide(L)'
;MSKREILRREQERESLKMKRRKITYIAVGLLALSLIIVGTILAINKSHQGPAVETSRGAISKAIVSIPKSVYDKVGPGSSELQVTKTGNKPDKDGKVKLFYVGSEFCPFCAMERLPLAAALSRFGTFSGLKDTLSSPAEKELSNIPTITFRNYKYSSKYVDLDAYELADREGRQIANLPESKQDIFSKYNPERGIPFSYWGDITTSNPSYMPWMAREDPKNVVKALSNPNSKEAQAIVGGANLFTAEICSRTGNKPANVCTSPGVKAAAKKLR
;
A
#
# COMPACT_ATOMS: atom_id res chain seq x y z
N MET A 1 -24.22 70.64 39.19
CA MET A 1 -23.15 69.94 38.47
C MET A 1 -22.29 70.98 37.76
N SER A 2 -20.97 71.00 38.04
CA SER A 2 -20.05 72.00 37.49
C SER A 2 -19.82 71.78 35.99
N LYS A 3 -19.64 72.83 35.20
CA LYS A 3 -19.31 72.76 33.76
C LYS A 3 -18.09 71.86 33.48
N ARG A 4 -17.14 71.82 34.42
CA ARG A 4 -15.96 70.93 34.39
C ARG A 4 -16.31 69.45 34.54
N GLU A 5 -17.29 69.07 35.30
CA GLU A 5 -17.73 67.68 35.47
C GLU A 5 -18.47 67.16 34.22
N ILE A 6 -19.21 67.99 33.53
CA ILE A 6 -19.89 67.62 32.27
C ILE A 6 -18.85 67.35 31.20
N LEU A 7 -17.89 68.24 31.01
CA LEU A 7 -16.79 68.03 30.03
C LEU A 7 -15.96 66.77 30.32
N ARG A 8 -15.68 66.48 31.58
CA ARG A 8 -14.91 65.27 31.95
C ARG A 8 -15.69 63.99 31.64
N ARG A 9 -16.98 63.95 31.88
CA ARG A 9 -17.86 62.82 31.53
C ARG A 9 -18.00 62.64 30.01
N GLU A 10 -18.03 63.70 29.22
CA GLU A 10 -18.05 63.61 27.75
C GLU A 10 -16.73 63.05 27.21
N GLN A 11 -15.56 63.52 27.72
CA GLN A 11 -14.27 62.97 27.35
C GLN A 11 -14.11 61.49 27.73
N GLU A 12 -14.60 61.08 28.90
CA GLU A 12 -14.60 59.68 29.30
C GLU A 12 -15.48 58.83 28.38
N ARG A 13 -16.68 59.34 28.02
CA ARG A 13 -17.56 58.63 27.05
C ARG A 13 -16.94 58.49 25.67
N GLU A 14 -16.29 59.51 25.17
CA GLU A 14 -15.61 59.45 23.87
C GLU A 14 -14.43 58.49 23.88
N SER A 15 -13.61 58.49 24.93
CA SER A 15 -12.51 57.57 25.12
C SER A 15 -12.98 56.11 25.17
N LEU A 16 -14.10 55.84 25.85
CA LEU A 16 -14.72 54.50 25.89
C LEU A 16 -15.27 54.09 24.52
N LYS A 17 -15.88 55.01 23.75
CA LYS A 17 -16.34 54.72 22.38
C LYS A 17 -15.13 54.40 21.47
N MET A 18 -14.05 55.15 21.56
CA MET A 18 -12.86 54.86 20.77
C MET A 18 -12.19 53.51 21.15
N LYS A 19 -12.10 53.20 22.44
CA LYS A 19 -11.62 51.89 22.91
C LYS A 19 -12.47 50.74 22.40
N ARG A 20 -13.84 50.83 22.48
CA ARG A 20 -14.75 49.83 21.92
C ARG A 20 -14.57 49.66 20.41
N ARG A 21 -14.47 50.75 19.64
CA ARG A 21 -14.22 50.68 18.19
C ARG A 21 -12.90 49.97 17.89
N LYS A 22 -11.80 50.30 18.59
CA LYS A 22 -10.48 49.60 18.41
C LYS A 22 -10.59 48.12 18.68
N ILE A 23 -11.28 47.70 19.75
CA ILE A 23 -11.48 46.29 20.11
C ILE A 23 -12.31 45.60 19.01
N THR A 24 -13.36 46.24 18.50
CA THR A 24 -14.19 45.69 17.41
C THR A 24 -13.36 45.48 16.12
N TYR A 25 -12.54 46.45 15.73
CA TYR A 25 -11.67 46.31 14.55
C TYR A 25 -10.64 45.21 14.70
N ILE A 26 -10.04 45.06 15.89
CA ILE A 26 -9.10 43.96 16.20
C ILE A 26 -9.82 42.61 16.11
N ALA A 27 -11.02 42.50 16.71
CA ALA A 27 -11.80 41.26 16.68
C ALA A 27 -12.23 40.85 15.25
N VAL A 28 -12.67 41.83 14.43
CA VAL A 28 -13.01 41.58 13.02
C VAL A 28 -11.77 41.21 12.21
N GLY A 29 -10.64 41.86 12.43
CA GLY A 29 -9.36 41.52 11.79
C GLY A 29 -8.89 40.10 12.12
N LEU A 30 -8.99 39.66 13.39
CA LEU A 30 -8.64 38.31 13.80
C LEU A 30 -9.59 37.26 13.19
N LEU A 31 -10.88 37.56 13.10
CA LEU A 31 -11.87 36.68 12.44
C LEU A 31 -11.59 36.54 10.95
N ALA A 32 -11.26 37.64 10.27
CA ALA A 32 -10.89 37.58 8.85
C ALA A 32 -9.60 36.77 8.62
N LEU A 33 -8.59 36.96 9.49
CA LEU A 33 -7.34 36.21 9.42
C LEU A 33 -7.54 34.71 9.65
N SER A 34 -8.40 34.33 10.61
CA SER A 34 -8.73 32.93 10.88
C SER A 34 -9.47 32.27 9.70
N LEU A 35 -10.37 32.99 9.03
CA LEU A 35 -11.06 32.50 7.84
C LEU A 35 -10.10 32.31 6.65
N ILE A 36 -9.11 33.19 6.48
CA ILE A 36 -8.07 33.04 5.46
C ILE A 36 -7.20 31.83 5.75
N ILE A 37 -6.78 31.61 7.01
CA ILE A 37 -5.97 30.46 7.42
C ILE A 37 -6.74 29.16 7.19
N VAL A 38 -8.01 29.09 7.60
CA VAL A 38 -8.86 27.91 7.36
C VAL A 38 -9.07 27.70 5.86
N GLY A 39 -9.32 28.76 5.09
CA GLY A 39 -9.45 28.68 3.63
C GLY A 39 -8.19 28.18 2.92
N THR A 40 -7.00 28.64 3.37
CA THR A 40 -5.72 28.16 2.81
C THR A 40 -5.43 26.71 3.21
N ILE A 41 -5.71 26.29 4.44
CA ILE A 41 -5.57 24.90 4.88
C ILE A 41 -6.50 23.99 4.08
N LEU A 42 -7.76 24.38 3.86
CA LEU A 42 -8.72 23.63 3.04
C LEU A 42 -8.30 23.58 1.56
N ALA A 43 -7.76 24.66 1.02
CA ALA A 43 -7.25 24.71 -0.36
C ALA A 43 -5.99 23.83 -0.53
N ILE A 44 -5.06 23.85 0.42
CA ILE A 44 -3.86 23.00 0.44
C ILE A 44 -4.27 21.53 0.57
N ASN A 45 -5.22 21.19 1.47
CA ASN A 45 -5.74 19.82 1.59
C ASN A 45 -6.44 19.34 0.31
N LYS A 46 -7.10 20.22 -0.43
CA LYS A 46 -7.76 19.88 -1.69
C LYS A 46 -6.78 19.70 -2.86
N SER A 47 -5.66 20.43 -2.84
CA SER A 47 -4.61 20.29 -3.87
C SER A 47 -3.70 19.07 -3.65
N HIS A 48 -3.69 18.49 -2.45
CA HIS A 48 -2.98 17.24 -2.14
C HIS A 48 -3.85 15.97 -2.26
N GLN A 49 -5.12 16.10 -2.56
CA GLN A 49 -5.92 14.97 -2.99
C GLN A 49 -5.53 14.66 -4.45
N GLY A 50 -4.63 13.70 -4.63
CA GLY A 50 -4.43 13.06 -5.93
C GLY A 50 -5.77 12.58 -6.50
N PRO A 51 -5.86 12.25 -7.81
CA PRO A 51 -7.11 11.94 -8.47
C PRO A 51 -7.95 10.99 -7.62
N ALA A 52 -9.19 11.37 -7.38
CA ALA A 52 -10.09 10.65 -6.49
C ALA A 52 -10.16 9.17 -6.88
N VAL A 53 -9.73 8.30 -5.97
CA VAL A 53 -9.84 6.82 -6.09
C VAL A 53 -11.31 6.37 -6.11
N GLU A 54 -12.24 7.30 -6.22
CA GLU A 54 -13.67 7.08 -5.99
C GLU A 54 -14.39 6.26 -7.07
N THR A 55 -13.80 6.10 -8.27
CA THR A 55 -14.48 5.42 -9.39
C THR A 55 -14.10 3.95 -9.60
N SER A 56 -13.19 3.40 -8.78
CA SER A 56 -12.73 2.01 -8.96
C SER A 56 -12.64 1.20 -7.65
N ARG A 57 -13.50 1.50 -6.66
CA ARG A 57 -13.49 0.75 -5.38
C ARG A 57 -13.53 -0.76 -5.61
N GLY A 58 -12.42 -1.43 -5.33
CA GLY A 58 -12.28 -2.86 -5.44
C GLY A 58 -12.05 -3.39 -6.86
N ALA A 59 -11.71 -2.55 -7.84
CA ALA A 59 -11.47 -3.00 -9.21
C ALA A 59 -10.14 -3.77 -9.33
N ILE A 60 -9.05 -3.25 -8.75
CA ILE A 60 -7.74 -3.93 -8.73
C ILE A 60 -7.82 -5.18 -7.88
N SER A 61 -8.35 -5.09 -6.66
CA SER A 61 -8.45 -6.24 -5.74
C SER A 61 -9.29 -7.38 -6.33
N LYS A 62 -10.36 -7.09 -7.08
CA LYS A 62 -11.12 -8.10 -7.82
C LYS A 62 -10.34 -8.66 -9.00
N ALA A 63 -9.72 -7.81 -9.80
CA ALA A 63 -8.98 -8.24 -10.99
C ALA A 63 -7.78 -9.11 -10.61
N ILE A 64 -7.01 -8.73 -9.57
CA ILE A 64 -5.79 -9.44 -9.17
C ILE A 64 -6.07 -10.87 -8.68
N VAL A 65 -7.20 -11.12 -8.04
CA VAL A 65 -7.58 -12.46 -7.57
C VAL A 65 -8.33 -13.30 -8.62
N SER A 66 -8.64 -12.73 -9.78
CA SER A 66 -9.41 -13.39 -10.86
C SER A 66 -8.70 -13.43 -12.22
N ILE A 67 -7.38 -13.24 -12.23
CA ILE A 67 -6.58 -13.34 -13.46
C ILE A 67 -6.79 -14.71 -14.10
N PRO A 68 -7.13 -14.78 -15.39
CA PRO A 68 -7.37 -16.06 -16.06
C PRO A 68 -6.12 -16.96 -16.09
N LYS A 69 -6.30 -18.26 -15.90
CA LYS A 69 -5.21 -19.25 -15.95
C LYS A 69 -4.38 -19.14 -17.23
N SER A 70 -5.04 -18.90 -18.37
CA SER A 70 -4.36 -18.74 -19.67
C SER A 70 -3.38 -17.57 -19.71
N VAL A 71 -3.60 -16.51 -18.92
CA VAL A 71 -2.67 -15.38 -18.82
C VAL A 71 -1.41 -15.80 -18.06
N TYR A 72 -1.55 -16.49 -16.92
CA TYR A 72 -0.40 -17.05 -16.19
C TYR A 72 0.45 -17.97 -17.07
N ASP A 73 -0.21 -18.85 -17.83
CA ASP A 73 0.47 -19.82 -18.69
C ASP A 73 1.22 -19.15 -19.85
N LYS A 74 0.66 -18.09 -20.44
CA LYS A 74 1.29 -17.34 -21.54
C LYS A 74 2.42 -16.41 -21.08
N VAL A 75 2.29 -15.79 -19.90
CA VAL A 75 3.30 -14.88 -19.37
C VAL A 75 4.53 -15.64 -18.86
N GLY A 76 4.36 -16.79 -18.20
CA GLY A 76 5.49 -17.45 -17.56
C GLY A 76 6.14 -16.56 -16.49
N PRO A 77 7.49 -16.51 -16.38
CA PRO A 77 8.18 -15.60 -15.46
C PRO A 77 8.16 -14.14 -15.91
N GLY A 78 7.70 -13.85 -17.12
CA GLY A 78 7.62 -12.49 -17.67
C GLY A 78 8.93 -11.72 -17.54
N SER A 79 8.82 -10.43 -17.24
CA SER A 79 9.96 -9.53 -17.00
C SER A 79 10.43 -9.50 -15.54
N SER A 80 9.86 -10.36 -14.68
CA SER A 80 10.11 -10.33 -13.23
C SER A 80 11.31 -11.15 -12.82
N GLU A 81 11.96 -10.74 -11.74
CA GLU A 81 13.02 -11.45 -11.04
C GLU A 81 12.70 -11.49 -9.56
N LEU A 82 12.80 -12.67 -8.93
CA LEU A 82 12.62 -12.84 -7.50
C LEU A 82 13.98 -13.03 -6.85
N GLN A 83 14.39 -12.11 -6.01
CA GLN A 83 15.57 -12.27 -5.19
C GLN A 83 15.25 -13.17 -4.00
N VAL A 84 16.01 -14.23 -3.83
CA VAL A 84 15.82 -15.23 -2.78
C VAL A 84 17.08 -15.32 -1.94
N THR A 85 16.95 -15.10 -0.64
CA THR A 85 18.05 -15.23 0.32
C THR A 85 17.75 -16.35 1.29
N LYS A 86 18.67 -17.31 1.45
CA LYS A 86 18.55 -18.42 2.40
C LYS A 86 18.72 -17.92 3.83
N THR A 87 17.85 -18.36 4.74
CA THR A 87 17.91 -18.01 6.18
C THR A 87 18.77 -18.96 7.00
N GLY A 88 19.15 -20.11 6.43
CA GLY A 88 19.80 -21.20 7.15
C GLY A 88 18.84 -22.11 7.90
N ASN A 89 17.56 -21.78 7.96
CA ASN A 89 16.54 -22.66 8.56
C ASN A 89 16.12 -23.76 7.56
N LYS A 90 15.44 -24.79 8.10
CA LYS A 90 14.79 -25.80 7.26
C LYS A 90 13.38 -25.34 6.90
N PRO A 91 12.84 -25.72 5.74
CA PRO A 91 11.44 -25.53 5.42
C PRO A 91 10.54 -26.18 6.47
N ASP A 92 9.39 -25.55 6.73
CA ASP A 92 8.38 -26.13 7.63
C ASP A 92 7.88 -27.48 7.10
N LYS A 93 7.72 -28.45 8.01
CA LYS A 93 7.32 -29.82 7.66
C LYS A 93 5.81 -30.07 7.72
N ASP A 94 5.04 -29.12 8.20
CA ASP A 94 3.59 -29.23 8.46
C ASP A 94 2.75 -29.22 7.17
N GLY A 95 3.38 -29.16 5.99
CA GLY A 95 2.70 -29.17 4.69
C GLY A 95 2.01 -27.87 4.32
N LYS A 96 2.09 -26.85 5.18
CA LYS A 96 1.68 -25.48 4.88
C LYS A 96 2.89 -24.54 4.83
N VAL A 97 2.88 -23.64 3.86
CA VAL A 97 3.85 -22.56 3.77
C VAL A 97 3.44 -21.45 4.74
N LYS A 98 4.32 -21.07 5.65
CA LYS A 98 4.10 -19.92 6.53
C LYS A 98 4.76 -18.70 5.91
N LEU A 99 3.96 -17.80 5.37
CA LEU A 99 4.43 -16.55 4.79
C LEU A 99 4.15 -15.39 5.73
N PHE A 100 5.23 -14.77 6.20
CA PHE A 100 5.18 -13.54 6.97
C PHE A 100 5.63 -12.37 6.09
N TYR A 101 4.73 -11.40 5.87
CA TYR A 101 4.94 -10.21 5.07
C TYR A 101 4.90 -8.95 5.94
N VAL A 102 5.83 -8.04 5.71
CA VAL A 102 5.84 -6.70 6.33
C VAL A 102 5.94 -5.65 5.23
N GLY A 103 5.01 -4.73 5.26
CA GLY A 103 4.97 -3.59 4.37
C GLY A 103 4.38 -2.35 5.02
N SER A 104 4.16 -1.33 4.22
CA SER A 104 3.41 -0.12 4.60
C SER A 104 2.68 0.41 3.38
N GLU A 105 1.48 0.98 3.60
CA GLU A 105 0.67 1.49 2.48
C GLU A 105 1.37 2.61 1.72
N PHE A 106 2.16 3.47 2.41
CA PHE A 106 2.89 4.57 1.76
C PHE A 106 3.99 4.09 0.81
N CYS A 107 4.59 2.93 1.06
CA CYS A 107 5.80 2.47 0.40
C CYS A 107 5.54 2.07 -1.07
N PRO A 108 6.24 2.67 -2.07
CA PRO A 108 6.04 2.35 -3.48
C PRO A 108 6.50 0.93 -3.84
N PHE A 109 7.59 0.44 -3.25
CA PHE A 109 8.07 -0.93 -3.47
C PHE A 109 7.11 -1.96 -2.89
N CYS A 110 6.51 -1.67 -1.72
CA CYS A 110 5.44 -2.50 -1.16
C CYS A 110 4.20 -2.51 -2.08
N ALA A 111 3.86 -1.37 -2.67
CA ALA A 111 2.76 -1.28 -3.63
C ALA A 111 2.98 -2.20 -4.85
N MET A 112 4.21 -2.24 -5.37
CA MET A 112 4.58 -3.10 -6.49
C MET A 112 4.59 -4.59 -6.11
N GLU A 113 5.06 -4.97 -4.91
CA GLU A 113 5.14 -6.37 -4.49
C GLU A 113 3.78 -6.97 -4.12
N ARG A 114 2.88 -6.17 -3.53
CA ARG A 114 1.54 -6.65 -3.13
C ARG A 114 0.74 -7.25 -4.29
N LEU A 115 0.86 -6.70 -5.49
CA LEU A 115 0.10 -7.17 -6.64
C LEU A 115 0.50 -8.60 -7.06
N PRO A 116 1.77 -8.90 -7.39
CA PRO A 116 2.18 -10.25 -7.72
C PRO A 116 2.02 -11.23 -6.56
N LEU A 117 2.24 -10.80 -5.31
CA LEU A 117 2.07 -11.65 -4.14
C LEU A 117 0.60 -12.07 -3.95
N ALA A 118 -0.35 -11.13 -4.01
CA ALA A 118 -1.78 -11.43 -3.90
C ALA A 118 -2.26 -12.29 -5.07
N ALA A 119 -1.80 -12.02 -6.30
CA ALA A 119 -2.10 -12.84 -7.47
C ALA A 119 -1.62 -14.29 -7.31
N ALA A 120 -0.42 -14.50 -6.77
CA ALA A 120 0.10 -15.84 -6.48
C ALA A 120 -0.75 -16.54 -5.41
N LEU A 121 -0.98 -15.88 -4.28
CA LEU A 121 -1.73 -16.42 -3.13
C LEU A 121 -3.18 -16.76 -3.50
N SER A 122 -3.83 -16.00 -4.38
CA SER A 122 -5.20 -16.28 -4.84
C SER A 122 -5.33 -17.63 -5.56
N ARG A 123 -4.23 -18.21 -6.03
CA ARG A 123 -4.20 -19.55 -6.66
C ARG A 123 -4.22 -20.70 -5.65
N PHE A 124 -3.89 -20.42 -4.39
CA PHE A 124 -3.82 -21.40 -3.30
C PHE A 124 -4.92 -21.23 -2.26
N GLY A 125 -5.63 -20.10 -2.29
CA GLY A 125 -6.64 -19.78 -1.30
C GLY A 125 -7.55 -18.66 -1.74
N THR A 126 -8.35 -18.18 -0.81
CA THR A 126 -9.36 -17.14 -1.05
C THR A 126 -9.11 -15.95 -0.16
N PHE A 127 -9.06 -14.78 -0.74
CA PHE A 127 -9.06 -13.50 -0.05
C PHE A 127 -10.47 -12.97 0.17
N SER A 128 -10.69 -12.31 1.29
CA SER A 128 -11.81 -11.38 1.50
C SER A 128 -11.30 -10.12 2.20
N GLY A 129 -11.98 -9.02 1.97
CA GLY A 129 -11.61 -7.74 2.60
C GLY A 129 -10.41 -7.02 1.98
N LEU A 130 -9.80 -7.51 0.88
CA LEU A 130 -8.81 -6.75 0.13
C LEU A 130 -9.43 -5.44 -0.39
N LYS A 131 -8.70 -4.35 -0.23
CA LYS A 131 -9.11 -3.01 -0.71
C LYS A 131 -8.07 -2.44 -1.64
N ASP A 132 -8.52 -1.65 -2.60
CA ASP A 132 -7.65 -0.86 -3.45
C ASP A 132 -7.09 0.33 -2.66
N THR A 133 -5.85 0.67 -2.94
CA THR A 133 -5.16 1.85 -2.40
C THR A 133 -4.13 2.38 -3.40
N LEU A 134 -3.46 3.46 -3.04
CA LEU A 134 -2.31 4.02 -3.75
C LEU A 134 -1.14 4.11 -2.77
N SER A 135 0.10 4.06 -3.27
CA SER A 135 1.26 4.44 -2.47
C SER A 135 1.24 5.93 -2.11
N SER A 136 2.20 6.40 -1.33
CA SER A 136 2.29 7.81 -0.92
C SER A 136 2.29 8.77 -2.11
N PRO A 137 1.62 9.93 -2.01
CA PRO A 137 1.75 11.01 -2.98
C PRO A 137 3.08 11.77 -2.84
N ALA A 138 3.80 11.62 -1.71
CA ALA A 138 5.01 12.38 -1.40
C ALA A 138 6.26 11.90 -2.16
N GLU A 139 6.25 10.66 -2.65
CA GLU A 139 7.34 10.08 -3.46
C GLU A 139 7.33 10.69 -4.86
N LYS A 140 8.32 11.53 -5.19
CA LYS A 140 8.35 12.32 -6.43
C LYS A 140 8.12 11.49 -7.69
N GLU A 141 8.97 10.48 -7.92
CA GLU A 141 8.96 9.66 -9.14
C GLU A 141 8.06 8.42 -9.01
N LEU A 142 7.92 7.90 -7.79
CA LEU A 142 7.16 6.68 -7.49
C LEU A 142 5.86 6.96 -6.72
N SER A 143 5.27 8.15 -6.92
CA SER A 143 4.05 8.56 -6.22
C SER A 143 2.80 7.90 -6.76
N ASN A 144 1.83 7.66 -5.86
CA ASN A 144 0.48 7.24 -6.22
C ASN A 144 0.43 5.97 -7.09
N ILE A 145 1.25 4.96 -6.77
CA ILE A 145 1.21 3.66 -7.45
C ILE A 145 -0.08 2.94 -7.07
N PRO A 146 -0.95 2.61 -8.05
CA PRO A 146 -2.19 1.89 -7.79
C PRO A 146 -1.90 0.45 -7.37
N THR A 147 -2.50 0.03 -6.25
CA THR A 147 -2.24 -1.27 -5.63
C THR A 147 -3.41 -1.69 -4.74
N ILE A 148 -3.20 -2.74 -3.97
CA ILE A 148 -4.07 -3.20 -2.90
C ILE A 148 -3.41 -3.00 -1.54
N THR A 149 -4.17 -3.16 -0.45
CA THR A 149 -3.63 -3.22 0.90
C THR A 149 -4.00 -4.53 1.59
N PHE A 150 -3.08 -5.05 2.40
CA PHE A 150 -3.36 -6.16 3.32
C PHE A 150 -3.96 -5.69 4.66
N ARG A 151 -4.28 -4.42 4.81
CA ARG A 151 -4.98 -3.92 5.98
C ARG A 151 -6.39 -4.51 6.05
N ASN A 152 -6.73 -5.16 7.18
CA ASN A 152 -8.04 -5.78 7.42
C ASN A 152 -8.44 -6.89 6.40
N TYR A 153 -7.47 -7.49 5.72
CA TYR A 153 -7.71 -8.65 4.88
C TYR A 153 -8.07 -9.89 5.71
N LYS A 154 -8.69 -10.87 5.05
CA LYS A 154 -8.77 -12.26 5.51
C LYS A 154 -8.30 -13.15 4.40
N TYR A 155 -7.57 -14.20 4.74
CA TYR A 155 -7.09 -15.19 3.79
C TYR A 155 -7.33 -16.59 4.34
N SER A 156 -7.83 -17.49 3.51
CA SER A 156 -8.06 -18.89 3.86
C SER A 156 -7.46 -19.81 2.81
N SER A 157 -6.61 -20.72 3.24
CA SER A 157 -5.94 -21.67 2.34
C SER A 157 -5.62 -22.97 3.08
N LYS A 158 -5.58 -24.08 2.32
CA LYS A 158 -5.05 -25.36 2.77
C LYS A 158 -3.52 -25.46 2.65
N TYR A 159 -2.89 -24.53 1.92
CA TYR A 159 -1.49 -24.63 1.48
C TYR A 159 -0.60 -23.54 2.06
N VAL A 160 -1.18 -22.38 2.38
CA VAL A 160 -0.41 -21.21 2.83
C VAL A 160 -1.12 -20.58 4.03
N ASP A 161 -0.37 -20.30 5.07
CA ASP A 161 -0.77 -19.41 6.16
C ASP A 161 -0.11 -18.04 5.88
N LEU A 162 -0.91 -17.03 5.63
CA LEU A 162 -0.45 -15.66 5.38
C LEU A 162 -0.62 -14.82 6.65
N ASP A 163 0.48 -14.23 7.08
CA ASP A 163 0.55 -13.31 8.21
C ASP A 163 1.17 -11.99 7.72
N ALA A 164 0.31 -11.06 7.26
CA ALA A 164 0.73 -9.83 6.60
C ALA A 164 0.39 -8.60 7.45
N TYR A 165 1.39 -7.70 7.57
CA TYR A 165 1.31 -6.46 8.35
C TYR A 165 1.59 -5.26 7.46
N GLU A 166 0.69 -4.27 7.51
CA GLU A 166 0.92 -2.92 7.01
C GLU A 166 1.21 -2.03 8.23
N LEU A 167 2.47 -1.60 8.39
CA LEU A 167 2.91 -0.90 9.60
C LEU A 167 2.44 0.56 9.64
N ALA A 168 2.30 1.20 8.48
CA ALA A 168 1.85 2.57 8.37
C ALA A 168 0.88 2.75 7.20
N ASP A 169 0.03 3.77 7.29
CA ASP A 169 -0.89 4.15 6.24
C ASP A 169 -0.20 4.89 5.09
N ARG A 170 -0.99 5.36 4.13
CA ARG A 170 -0.52 6.07 2.95
C ARG A 170 0.18 7.40 3.27
N GLU A 171 -0.17 8.03 4.38
CA GLU A 171 0.42 9.27 4.88
C GLU A 171 1.61 9.05 5.82
N GLY A 172 2.01 7.79 6.04
CA GLY A 172 3.13 7.42 6.92
C GLY A 172 2.76 7.36 8.41
N ARG A 173 1.48 7.47 8.77
CA ARG A 173 1.03 7.32 10.17
C ARG A 173 1.01 5.86 10.54
N GLN A 174 1.59 5.52 11.67
CA GLN A 174 1.59 4.14 12.18
C GLN A 174 0.17 3.61 12.40
N ILE A 175 -0.10 2.41 11.89
CA ILE A 175 -1.41 1.73 11.99
C ILE A 175 -1.34 0.34 12.62
N ALA A 176 -0.13 -0.24 12.70
CA ALA A 176 0.08 -1.54 13.34
C ALA A 176 1.48 -1.63 13.96
N ASN A 177 1.61 -2.54 14.92
CA ASN A 177 2.88 -3.01 15.47
C ASN A 177 3.03 -4.50 15.16
N LEU A 178 4.26 -4.96 14.99
CA LEU A 178 4.55 -6.38 14.94
C LEU A 178 4.46 -6.97 16.35
N PRO A 179 3.82 -8.14 16.53
CA PRO A 179 3.97 -8.93 17.75
C PRO A 179 5.44 -9.26 18.02
N GLU A 180 5.84 -9.45 19.28
CA GLU A 180 7.23 -9.68 19.69
C GLU A 180 7.89 -10.80 18.87
N SER A 181 7.25 -11.95 18.73
CA SER A 181 7.77 -13.07 17.93
C SER A 181 8.00 -12.74 16.44
N LYS A 182 7.24 -11.83 15.88
CA LYS A 182 7.41 -11.34 14.49
C LYS A 182 8.46 -10.25 14.42
N GLN A 183 8.58 -9.43 15.47
CA GLN A 183 9.64 -8.43 15.57
C GLN A 183 11.03 -9.07 15.61
N ASP A 184 11.17 -10.21 16.32
CA ASP A 184 12.42 -10.98 16.36
C ASP A 184 12.82 -11.51 14.99
N ILE A 185 11.86 -12.12 14.26
CA ILE A 185 12.09 -12.60 12.88
C ILE A 185 12.47 -11.41 11.97
N PHE A 186 11.73 -10.32 12.03
CA PHE A 186 11.95 -9.15 11.21
C PHE A 186 13.33 -8.54 11.46
N SER A 187 13.74 -8.39 12.73
CA SER A 187 15.05 -7.84 13.10
C SER A 187 16.19 -8.78 12.72
N LYS A 188 16.03 -10.10 12.90
CA LYS A 188 17.06 -11.10 12.63
C LYS A 188 17.36 -11.24 11.15
N TYR A 189 16.33 -11.28 10.28
CA TYR A 189 16.49 -11.56 8.86
C TYR A 189 16.38 -10.33 7.97
N ASN A 190 16.17 -9.15 8.57
CA ASN A 190 16.09 -7.86 7.89
C ASN A 190 16.72 -6.76 8.77
N PRO A 191 18.04 -6.81 9.00
CA PRO A 191 18.72 -5.86 9.89
C PRO A 191 18.61 -4.42 9.42
N GLU A 192 18.53 -4.19 8.10
CA GLU A 192 18.33 -2.88 7.48
C GLU A 192 16.89 -2.35 7.65
N ARG A 193 15.97 -3.19 8.15
CA ARG A 193 14.53 -2.87 8.31
C ARG A 193 13.87 -2.37 7.02
N GLY A 194 14.38 -2.79 5.86
CA GLY A 194 13.81 -2.47 4.57
C GLY A 194 12.43 -3.11 4.37
N ILE A 195 11.56 -2.44 3.65
CA ILE A 195 10.24 -2.96 3.24
C ILE A 195 10.06 -2.78 1.73
N PRO A 196 9.35 -3.71 1.04
CA PRO A 196 8.67 -4.91 1.57
C PRO A 196 9.64 -5.97 2.08
N PHE A 197 9.21 -6.77 3.05
CA PHE A 197 9.93 -7.92 3.58
C PHE A 197 9.00 -9.12 3.59
N SER A 198 9.45 -10.21 2.97
CA SER A 198 8.71 -11.47 2.91
C SER A 198 9.58 -12.62 3.41
N TYR A 199 9.13 -13.30 4.48
CA TYR A 199 9.83 -14.41 5.14
C TYR A 199 9.01 -15.70 5.04
N TRP A 200 9.66 -16.78 4.63
CA TRP A 200 9.05 -18.08 4.32
C TRP A 200 9.57 -19.23 5.20
N GLY A 201 10.24 -18.89 6.28
CA GLY A 201 10.93 -19.83 7.15
C GLY A 201 12.36 -20.07 6.73
N ASP A 202 12.59 -20.77 5.64
CA ASP A 202 13.91 -21.13 5.11
C ASP A 202 14.51 -20.09 4.17
N ILE A 203 13.72 -19.16 3.66
CA ILE A 203 14.17 -18.06 2.81
C ILE A 203 13.50 -16.74 3.19
N THR A 204 14.10 -15.64 2.71
CA THR A 204 13.43 -14.36 2.50
C THR A 204 13.36 -14.05 1.02
N THR A 205 12.36 -13.31 0.61
CA THR A 205 12.22 -12.81 -0.76
C THR A 205 12.03 -11.32 -0.78
N SER A 206 12.47 -10.65 -1.83
CA SER A 206 12.27 -9.23 -2.06
C SER A 206 11.94 -8.96 -3.52
N ASN A 207 11.06 -8.00 -3.70
CA ASN A 207 10.68 -7.26 -4.90
C ASN A 207 10.82 -8.01 -6.24
N PRO A 208 9.85 -8.85 -6.62
CA PRO A 208 9.90 -9.61 -7.88
C PRO A 208 9.75 -8.72 -9.12
N SER A 209 9.27 -7.47 -8.95
CA SER A 209 8.87 -6.65 -10.07
C SER A 209 9.02 -5.16 -9.77
N TYR A 210 10.06 -4.55 -10.30
CA TYR A 210 10.20 -3.10 -10.27
C TYR A 210 9.38 -2.47 -11.41
N MET A 211 8.37 -1.69 -11.06
CA MET A 211 7.38 -1.14 -11.97
C MET A 211 7.24 0.40 -11.83
N PRO A 212 8.29 1.19 -12.09
CA PRO A 212 8.25 2.64 -11.89
C PRO A 212 7.22 3.34 -12.78
N TRP A 213 6.90 2.76 -13.93
CA TRP A 213 5.89 3.29 -14.85
C TRP A 213 4.45 3.22 -14.31
N MET A 214 4.21 2.51 -13.21
CA MET A 214 2.91 2.50 -12.52
C MET A 214 2.68 3.76 -11.67
N ALA A 215 3.67 4.62 -11.51
CA ALA A 215 3.49 5.87 -10.79
C ALA A 215 2.41 6.72 -11.47
N ARG A 216 1.38 7.10 -10.72
CA ARG A 216 0.22 7.87 -11.17
C ARG A 216 -0.61 7.20 -12.29
N GLU A 217 -0.44 5.88 -12.50
CA GLU A 217 -1.23 5.14 -13.49
C GLU A 217 -2.71 5.11 -13.08
N ASP A 218 -3.62 5.13 -14.06
CA ASP A 218 -5.04 4.94 -13.80
C ASP A 218 -5.30 3.47 -13.38
N PRO A 219 -5.93 3.22 -12.23
CA PRO A 219 -6.30 1.87 -11.81
C PRO A 219 -7.05 1.06 -12.86
N LYS A 220 -7.85 1.71 -13.71
CA LYS A 220 -8.59 1.05 -14.81
C LYS A 220 -7.66 0.48 -15.89
N ASN A 221 -6.55 1.18 -16.18
CA ASN A 221 -5.55 0.71 -17.13
C ASN A 221 -4.84 -0.54 -16.59
N VAL A 222 -4.50 -0.55 -15.28
CA VAL A 222 -3.92 -1.73 -14.63
C VAL A 222 -4.86 -2.93 -14.74
N VAL A 223 -6.14 -2.75 -14.41
CA VAL A 223 -7.16 -3.81 -14.49
C VAL A 223 -7.27 -4.35 -15.91
N LYS A 224 -7.36 -3.47 -16.91
CA LYS A 224 -7.44 -3.88 -18.34
C LYS A 224 -6.19 -4.63 -18.79
N ALA A 225 -5.02 -4.16 -18.36
CA ALA A 225 -3.72 -4.73 -18.72
C ALA A 225 -3.53 -6.15 -18.19
N LEU A 226 -4.06 -6.49 -17.01
CA LEU A 226 -3.94 -7.83 -16.40
C LEU A 226 -4.54 -8.96 -17.23
N SER A 227 -5.47 -8.67 -18.12
CA SER A 227 -6.06 -9.66 -19.04
C SER A 227 -5.28 -9.83 -20.35
N ASN A 228 -4.33 -8.94 -20.65
CA ASN A 228 -3.48 -8.99 -21.84
C ASN A 228 -2.08 -9.52 -21.49
N PRO A 229 -1.71 -10.76 -21.85
CA PRO A 229 -0.41 -11.34 -21.50
C PRO A 229 0.79 -10.58 -22.10
N ASN A 230 0.58 -9.75 -23.12
CA ASN A 230 1.64 -8.97 -23.77
C ASN A 230 1.82 -7.56 -23.17
N SER A 231 0.94 -7.13 -22.23
CA SER A 231 1.10 -5.84 -21.57
C SER A 231 2.30 -5.86 -20.61
N LYS A 232 2.96 -4.71 -20.43
CA LYS A 232 4.06 -4.58 -19.48
C LYS A 232 3.63 -4.86 -18.03
N GLU A 233 2.38 -4.51 -17.69
CA GLU A 233 1.77 -4.77 -16.40
C GLU A 233 1.58 -6.27 -16.15
N ALA A 234 1.02 -7.01 -17.12
CA ALA A 234 0.88 -8.46 -17.01
C ALA A 234 2.25 -9.16 -16.98
N GLN A 235 3.20 -8.74 -17.83
CA GLN A 235 4.55 -9.29 -17.83
C GLN A 235 5.24 -9.11 -16.45
N ALA A 236 5.05 -7.99 -15.79
CA ALA A 236 5.62 -7.73 -14.47
C ALA A 236 4.80 -8.38 -13.34
N ILE A 237 3.49 -8.13 -13.26
CA ILE A 237 2.65 -8.58 -12.14
C ILE A 237 2.43 -10.09 -12.19
N VAL A 238 2.02 -10.63 -13.35
CA VAL A 238 1.73 -12.06 -13.51
C VAL A 238 3.02 -12.87 -13.57
N GLY A 239 4.09 -12.31 -14.15
CA GLY A 239 5.42 -12.89 -14.10
C GLY A 239 5.91 -13.08 -12.67
N GLY A 240 5.85 -12.03 -11.84
CA GLY A 240 6.17 -12.10 -10.42
C GLY A 240 5.27 -13.08 -9.65
N ALA A 241 3.97 -13.09 -9.98
CA ALA A 241 3.05 -14.06 -9.38
C ALA A 241 3.41 -15.52 -9.73
N ASN A 242 3.87 -15.81 -10.93
CA ASN A 242 4.35 -17.14 -11.29
C ASN A 242 5.63 -17.52 -10.53
N LEU A 243 6.54 -16.57 -10.28
CA LEU A 243 7.73 -16.81 -9.45
C LEU A 243 7.34 -17.12 -8.00
N PHE A 244 6.50 -16.31 -7.36
CA PHE A 244 5.98 -16.61 -6.02
C PHE A 244 5.21 -17.95 -5.99
N THR A 245 4.41 -18.23 -7.03
CA THR A 245 3.71 -19.51 -7.13
C THR A 245 4.69 -20.68 -7.19
N ALA A 246 5.79 -20.58 -7.94
CA ALA A 246 6.81 -21.62 -8.02
C ALA A 246 7.49 -21.86 -6.65
N GLU A 247 7.73 -20.78 -5.87
CA GLU A 247 8.26 -20.90 -4.51
C GLU A 247 7.25 -21.58 -3.56
N ILE A 248 5.97 -21.27 -3.65
CA ILE A 248 4.93 -21.98 -2.88
C ILE A 248 4.88 -23.46 -3.29
N CYS A 249 4.88 -23.74 -4.59
CA CYS A 249 4.83 -25.11 -5.11
C CYS A 249 6.01 -25.98 -4.65
N SER A 250 7.21 -25.42 -4.57
CA SER A 250 8.40 -26.14 -4.10
C SER A 250 8.26 -26.60 -2.64
N ARG A 251 7.52 -25.83 -1.81
CA ARG A 251 7.32 -26.10 -0.38
C ARG A 251 6.07 -26.92 -0.09
N THR A 252 5.09 -26.93 -0.99
CA THR A 252 3.85 -27.71 -0.84
C THR A 252 3.90 -29.09 -1.50
N GLY A 253 5.10 -29.52 -1.95
CA GLY A 253 5.24 -30.77 -2.71
C GLY A 253 4.47 -30.76 -4.04
N ASN A 254 4.49 -29.61 -4.72
CA ASN A 254 3.75 -29.35 -5.97
C ASN A 254 2.25 -29.51 -5.86
N LYS A 255 1.67 -29.10 -4.74
CA LYS A 255 0.20 -29.10 -4.53
C LYS A 255 -0.34 -27.67 -4.41
N PRO A 256 -1.54 -27.39 -4.98
CA PRO A 256 -2.37 -28.28 -5.80
C PRO A 256 -1.76 -28.48 -7.21
N ALA A 257 -1.89 -29.69 -7.74
CA ALA A 257 -1.26 -30.04 -9.01
C ALA A 257 -1.70 -29.18 -10.19
N ASN A 258 -2.99 -28.82 -10.28
CA ASN A 258 -3.53 -27.97 -11.35
C ASN A 258 -2.90 -26.55 -11.40
N VAL A 259 -2.32 -26.08 -10.31
CA VAL A 259 -1.56 -24.83 -10.24
C VAL A 259 -0.08 -25.10 -10.52
N CYS A 260 0.52 -26.01 -9.76
CA CYS A 260 1.96 -26.21 -9.76
C CYS A 260 2.52 -26.89 -11.02
N THR A 261 1.67 -27.63 -11.76
CA THR A 261 2.09 -28.24 -13.03
C THR A 261 1.78 -27.39 -14.26
N SER A 262 1.22 -26.19 -14.06
CA SER A 262 0.88 -25.28 -15.16
C SER A 262 2.13 -24.80 -15.91
N PRO A 263 2.04 -24.56 -17.24
CA PRO A 263 3.21 -24.16 -18.05
C PRO A 263 3.92 -22.92 -17.53
N GLY A 264 3.16 -21.88 -17.14
CA GLY A 264 3.73 -20.63 -16.63
C GLY A 264 4.53 -20.82 -15.33
N VAL A 265 4.04 -21.65 -14.41
CA VAL A 265 4.73 -21.95 -13.14
C VAL A 265 5.97 -22.81 -13.37
N LYS A 266 5.91 -23.79 -14.27
CA LYS A 266 7.08 -24.59 -14.66
C LYS A 266 8.20 -23.73 -15.29
N ALA A 267 7.81 -22.77 -16.13
CA ALA A 267 8.75 -21.82 -16.71
C ALA A 267 9.39 -20.91 -15.61
N ALA A 268 8.59 -20.40 -14.66
CA ALA A 268 9.06 -19.63 -13.55
C ALA A 268 9.99 -20.43 -12.63
N ALA A 269 9.67 -21.68 -12.30
CA ALA A 269 10.51 -22.57 -11.51
C ALA A 269 11.89 -22.84 -12.13
N LYS A 270 12.01 -22.83 -13.46
CA LYS A 270 13.30 -22.94 -14.17
C LYS A 270 14.16 -21.67 -14.00
N LYS A 271 13.53 -20.51 -13.91
CA LYS A 271 14.22 -19.22 -13.72
C LYS A 271 14.76 -19.04 -12.29
N LEU A 272 14.16 -19.71 -11.30
CA LEU A 272 14.56 -19.65 -9.87
C LEU A 272 15.71 -20.60 -9.51
N ARG A 273 16.09 -21.48 -10.39
CA ARG A 273 17.21 -22.45 -10.23
C ARG A 273 18.49 -21.90 -10.84
#